data_60458d51054699ec79b645d44081335b
#
_entry.id   60458d51054699ec79b645d44081335b
#
_cell.length_a   1.000
_cell.length_b   1.000
_cell.length_c   1.000
_cell.angle_alpha   90.00
_cell.angle_beta   90.00
_cell.angle_gamma   90.00
#
_symmetry.space_group_name_H-M   'P 1'
#
loop_
_entity.id
_entity.type
_entity.pdbx_description
1 polymer ?
#
loop_
_entity_poly.entity_id
_entity_poly.type
_entity_poly.pdbx_seq_one_letter_code
_entity_poly.pdbx_strand_id
1 'polypeptide(L)'
;GAIISSDAFTDVTADDNGIIYASDSKGFIWVYTSSGEVIFSLGEQAEDTDISGLFSSLTTIAVDRDGNIWTADGKKGFLQSFTPTEYATTIFKALDEYENGDYDDALKDWNYVLQLNQMSVLAHNGVAKAYFNAEKYDKAMEHFEIAGNRDGYSDAFWEVRNKSIQKWLGTVLVILIILIALKVIIGFIDKNKIIKKKKRALGKVLKNTPVIGEIGYAFKCAKHPIDRYYDIRVHKNGSMIAATIIYIVFFGVYMLYQTSKGFIYQYTKVEDMDMGAVVVGFFAILILFIVCNYLVTSITDGDGTLKQVYMIPAYGLMPVMICMLATIGMSYVLTYNE
;
A
#
# COMPACT_ATOMS: atom_id res chain seq x y z
N GLY A 1 -18.35 0.62 1.83
CA GLY A 1 -19.53 0.28 1.09
C GLY A 1 -19.35 -1.04 0.38
N ALA A 2 -20.38 -1.87 0.29
CA ALA A 2 -20.33 -3.10 -0.47
C ALA A 2 -20.03 -2.74 -1.94
N ILE A 3 -19.02 -3.37 -2.51
CA ILE A 3 -18.77 -3.28 -3.95
C ILE A 3 -19.90 -4.07 -4.62
N ILE A 4 -20.88 -3.36 -5.17
CA ILE A 4 -21.90 -3.97 -6.02
C ILE A 4 -21.18 -4.31 -7.32
N SER A 5 -20.96 -5.59 -7.60
CA SER A 5 -20.43 -6.04 -8.88
C SER A 5 -21.59 -6.13 -9.88
N SER A 6 -21.38 -5.65 -11.11
CA SER A 6 -22.33 -5.89 -12.21
C SER A 6 -22.46 -7.40 -12.46
N ASP A 7 -23.69 -7.85 -12.66
CA ASP A 7 -23.95 -9.17 -13.24
C ASP A 7 -23.87 -9.08 -14.78
N ALA A 8 -24.45 -10.04 -15.49
CA ALA A 8 -24.46 -10.01 -16.94
C ALA A 8 -25.15 -8.73 -17.44
N PHE A 9 -24.46 -7.91 -18.22
CA PHE A 9 -25.04 -6.76 -18.87
C PHE A 9 -26.12 -7.19 -19.86
N THR A 10 -27.24 -6.46 -19.86
CA THR A 10 -28.37 -6.71 -20.76
C THR A 10 -28.34 -5.81 -21.99
N ASP A 11 -27.88 -4.57 -21.82
CA ASP A 11 -27.79 -3.61 -22.92
C ASP A 11 -26.78 -2.50 -22.59
N VAL A 12 -26.25 -1.80 -23.60
CA VAL A 12 -25.29 -0.71 -23.47
C VAL A 12 -25.56 0.37 -24.53
N THR A 13 -25.44 1.62 -24.09
CA THR A 13 -25.50 2.80 -24.96
C THR A 13 -24.46 3.82 -24.52
N ALA A 14 -24.17 4.80 -25.38
CA ALA A 14 -23.29 5.93 -25.04
C ALA A 14 -23.93 7.22 -25.55
N ASP A 15 -23.64 8.33 -24.87
CA ASP A 15 -23.98 9.67 -25.33
C ASP A 15 -22.92 10.27 -26.28
N ASP A 16 -23.19 11.46 -26.79
CA ASP A 16 -22.27 12.18 -27.69
C ASP A 16 -20.98 12.63 -26.99
N ASN A 17 -20.93 12.67 -25.66
CA ASN A 17 -19.79 13.04 -24.84
C ASN A 17 -18.95 11.81 -24.41
N GLY A 18 -19.30 10.61 -24.89
CA GLY A 18 -18.58 9.39 -24.58
C GLY A 18 -18.88 8.79 -23.20
N ILE A 19 -19.90 9.28 -22.49
CA ILE A 19 -20.39 8.65 -21.26
C ILE A 19 -21.12 7.37 -21.64
N ILE A 20 -20.78 6.27 -20.99
CA ILE A 20 -21.30 4.94 -21.27
C ILE A 20 -22.33 4.57 -20.22
N TYR A 21 -23.48 4.10 -20.69
CA TYR A 21 -24.58 3.65 -19.85
C TYR A 21 -24.84 2.17 -20.13
N ALA A 22 -24.78 1.34 -19.10
CA ALA A 22 -24.99 -0.09 -19.22
C ALA A 22 -26.05 -0.57 -18.22
N SER A 23 -27.00 -1.35 -18.68
CA SER A 23 -27.97 -2.02 -17.83
C SER A 23 -27.53 -3.45 -17.52
N ASP A 24 -27.91 -3.97 -16.34
CA ASP A 24 -27.61 -5.34 -15.96
C ASP A 24 -28.87 -6.15 -15.60
N SER A 25 -28.69 -7.45 -15.43
CA SER A 25 -29.76 -8.40 -15.12
C SER A 25 -30.35 -8.23 -13.71
N LYS A 26 -29.70 -7.47 -12.84
CA LYS A 26 -30.19 -7.09 -11.49
C LYS A 26 -30.95 -5.76 -11.49
N GLY A 27 -31.20 -5.17 -12.64
CA GLY A 27 -31.95 -3.93 -12.78
C GLY A 27 -31.13 -2.68 -12.46
N PHE A 28 -29.80 -2.78 -12.34
CA PHE A 28 -28.95 -1.61 -12.21
C PHE A 28 -28.62 -1.00 -13.57
N ILE A 29 -28.55 0.32 -13.57
CA ILE A 29 -28.01 1.12 -14.65
C ILE A 29 -26.67 1.67 -14.15
N TRP A 30 -25.62 1.28 -14.82
CA TRP A 30 -24.25 1.68 -14.53
C TRP A 30 -23.85 2.81 -15.48
N VAL A 31 -23.32 3.89 -14.94
CA VAL A 31 -22.81 5.01 -15.72
C VAL A 31 -21.29 5.06 -15.58
N TYR A 32 -20.61 5.05 -16.73
CA TYR A 32 -19.15 5.01 -16.81
C TYR A 32 -18.61 6.21 -17.58
N THR A 33 -17.40 6.60 -17.28
CA THR A 33 -16.62 7.50 -18.14
C THR A 33 -16.22 6.80 -19.43
N SER A 34 -15.74 7.58 -20.41
CA SER A 34 -15.12 7.08 -21.65
C SER A 34 -13.95 6.11 -21.39
N SER A 35 -13.24 6.26 -20.26
CA SER A 35 -12.14 5.38 -19.82
C SER A 35 -12.61 4.14 -19.04
N GLY A 36 -13.90 3.98 -18.77
CA GLY A 36 -14.47 2.84 -18.05
C GLY A 36 -14.46 2.98 -16.52
N GLU A 37 -14.20 4.15 -15.96
CA GLU A 37 -14.37 4.41 -14.54
C GLU A 37 -15.84 4.55 -14.19
N VAL A 38 -16.33 3.92 -13.12
CA VAL A 38 -17.72 4.03 -12.66
C VAL A 38 -17.95 5.44 -12.10
N ILE A 39 -18.96 6.14 -12.66
CA ILE A 39 -19.41 7.43 -12.15
C ILE A 39 -20.42 7.22 -11.02
N PHE A 40 -21.49 6.51 -11.29
CA PHE A 40 -22.52 6.08 -10.33
C PHE A 40 -23.35 4.94 -10.92
N SER A 41 -24.19 4.35 -10.07
CA SER A 41 -25.22 3.40 -10.49
C SER A 41 -26.58 3.81 -9.92
N LEU A 42 -27.64 3.47 -10.62
CA LEU A 42 -29.02 3.70 -10.20
C LEU A 42 -29.89 2.50 -10.58
N GLY A 43 -31.06 2.39 -9.96
CA GLY A 43 -31.98 1.30 -10.19
C GLY A 43 -31.70 0.07 -9.33
N GLU A 44 -32.64 -0.85 -9.31
CA GLU A 44 -32.56 -2.15 -8.66
C GLU A 44 -33.67 -3.07 -9.19
N GLN A 45 -33.46 -4.37 -9.13
CA GLN A 45 -34.51 -5.33 -9.43
C GLN A 45 -35.51 -5.44 -8.29
N ALA A 46 -36.80 -5.25 -8.58
CA ALA A 46 -37.89 -5.53 -7.63
C ALA A 46 -39.13 -6.05 -8.37
N GLU A 47 -39.67 -7.12 -7.85
CA GLU A 47 -40.96 -7.63 -8.33
C GLU A 47 -42.10 -6.88 -7.62
N ASP A 48 -43.26 -6.80 -8.23
CA ASP A 48 -44.49 -6.27 -7.64
C ASP A 48 -44.49 -4.83 -7.10
N THR A 49 -43.66 -3.94 -7.65
CA THR A 49 -43.66 -2.51 -7.30
C THR A 49 -43.66 -1.63 -8.54
N ASP A 50 -44.38 -0.50 -8.50
CA ASP A 50 -44.45 0.52 -9.57
C ASP A 50 -43.62 1.78 -9.20
N ILE A 51 -42.60 1.61 -8.34
CA ILE A 51 -41.69 2.68 -7.93
C ILE A 51 -40.72 2.95 -9.09
N SER A 52 -40.54 4.23 -9.41
CA SER A 52 -39.54 4.65 -10.41
C SER A 52 -38.12 4.25 -9.97
N GLY A 53 -37.34 3.70 -10.90
CA GLY A 53 -35.99 3.17 -10.63
C GLY A 53 -35.98 1.70 -10.18
N LEU A 54 -37.15 1.07 -10.01
CA LEU A 54 -37.23 -0.36 -9.72
C LEU A 54 -37.81 -1.12 -10.94
N PHE A 55 -37.13 -2.19 -11.31
CA PHE A 55 -37.41 -2.98 -12.51
C PHE A 55 -37.75 -4.42 -12.19
N SER A 56 -38.75 -4.99 -12.84
CA SER A 56 -38.94 -6.44 -12.80
C SER A 56 -38.00 -7.18 -13.75
N SER A 57 -37.72 -6.55 -14.90
CA SER A 57 -36.79 -7.08 -15.91
C SER A 57 -36.32 -5.92 -16.81
N LEU A 58 -35.19 -5.31 -16.45
CA LEU A 58 -34.59 -4.26 -17.28
C LEU A 58 -33.97 -4.87 -18.53
N THR A 59 -34.56 -4.55 -19.71
CA THR A 59 -34.22 -5.21 -20.97
C THR A 59 -33.42 -4.35 -21.92
N THR A 60 -33.63 -3.02 -21.90
CA THR A 60 -32.92 -2.12 -22.80
C THR A 60 -32.77 -0.73 -22.19
N ILE A 61 -31.77 -0.01 -22.64
CA ILE A 61 -31.42 1.35 -22.24
C ILE A 61 -31.10 2.19 -23.48
N ALA A 62 -31.54 3.44 -23.50
CA ALA A 62 -31.16 4.43 -24.48
C ALA A 62 -30.96 5.78 -23.82
N VAL A 63 -30.17 6.65 -24.43
CA VAL A 63 -29.94 8.02 -23.96
C VAL A 63 -30.33 8.98 -25.09
N ASP A 64 -31.11 9.99 -24.75
CA ASP A 64 -31.50 11.03 -25.73
C ASP A 64 -30.45 12.17 -25.75
N ARG A 65 -30.67 13.14 -26.68
CA ARG A 65 -29.73 14.28 -26.84
C ARG A 65 -29.73 15.26 -25.65
N ASP A 66 -30.76 15.20 -24.82
CA ASP A 66 -30.89 16.02 -23.62
C ASP A 66 -30.26 15.33 -22.40
N GLY A 67 -29.66 14.13 -22.59
CA GLY A 67 -29.02 13.32 -21.54
C GLY A 67 -29.99 12.53 -20.68
N ASN A 68 -31.29 12.47 -21.05
CA ASN A 68 -32.25 11.64 -20.32
C ASN A 68 -32.04 10.16 -20.67
N ILE A 69 -32.01 9.35 -19.60
CA ILE A 69 -31.90 7.89 -19.72
C ILE A 69 -33.29 7.31 -19.89
N TRP A 70 -33.51 6.57 -20.95
CA TRP A 70 -34.77 5.84 -21.24
C TRP A 70 -34.52 4.36 -21.04
N THR A 71 -35.44 3.69 -20.34
CA THR A 71 -35.33 2.26 -20.03
C THR A 71 -36.66 1.56 -20.31
N ALA A 72 -36.58 0.28 -20.70
CA ALA A 72 -37.75 -0.55 -20.88
C ALA A 72 -37.73 -1.73 -19.91
N ASP A 73 -38.85 -1.96 -19.22
CA ASP A 73 -39.09 -3.16 -18.41
C ASP A 73 -39.87 -4.18 -19.28
N GLY A 74 -39.16 -5.24 -19.67
CA GLY A 74 -39.73 -6.26 -20.54
C GLY A 74 -40.81 -7.13 -19.90
N LYS A 75 -40.84 -7.25 -18.55
CA LYS A 75 -41.85 -8.02 -17.84
C LYS A 75 -43.09 -7.20 -17.55
N LYS A 76 -42.96 -5.93 -17.23
CA LYS A 76 -44.05 -5.02 -16.92
C LYS A 76 -44.61 -4.30 -18.17
N GLY A 77 -43.82 -4.22 -19.25
CA GLY A 77 -44.25 -3.61 -20.52
C GLY A 77 -44.38 -2.09 -20.47
N PHE A 78 -43.59 -1.39 -19.60
CA PHE A 78 -43.60 0.07 -19.55
C PHE A 78 -42.19 0.65 -19.71
N LEU A 79 -42.14 1.94 -20.02
CA LEU A 79 -40.93 2.72 -20.13
C LEU A 79 -40.80 3.63 -18.92
N GLN A 80 -39.53 3.80 -18.45
CA GLN A 80 -39.16 4.81 -17.47
C GLN A 80 -38.14 5.75 -18.08
N SER A 81 -38.19 7.04 -17.69
CA SER A 81 -37.17 8.01 -18.05
C SER A 81 -36.58 8.66 -16.80
N PHE A 82 -35.29 8.94 -16.85
CA PHE A 82 -34.53 9.58 -15.75
C PHE A 82 -33.80 10.78 -16.32
N THR A 83 -34.05 11.95 -15.73
CA THR A 83 -33.34 13.18 -16.06
C THR A 83 -32.16 13.35 -15.14
N PRO A 84 -30.96 13.70 -15.64
CA PRO A 84 -29.79 13.95 -14.80
C PRO A 84 -30.06 15.02 -13.75
N THR A 85 -29.63 14.76 -12.52
CA THR A 85 -29.65 15.76 -11.44
C THR A 85 -28.53 16.78 -11.63
N GLU A 86 -28.60 17.93 -10.93
CA GLU A 86 -27.52 18.90 -10.90
C GLU A 86 -26.17 18.28 -10.53
N TYR A 87 -26.17 17.32 -9.60
CA TYR A 87 -24.98 16.54 -9.26
C TYR A 87 -24.39 15.78 -10.44
N ALA A 88 -25.22 15.08 -11.21
CA ALA A 88 -24.79 14.31 -12.37
C ALA A 88 -24.32 15.23 -13.51
N THR A 89 -25.08 16.29 -13.81
CA THR A 89 -24.70 17.25 -14.87
C THR A 89 -23.40 17.98 -14.55
N THR A 90 -23.12 18.29 -13.27
CA THR A 90 -21.85 18.90 -12.86
C THR A 90 -20.68 17.92 -13.06
N ILE A 91 -20.88 16.63 -12.76
CA ILE A 91 -19.85 15.61 -13.02
C ILE A 91 -19.56 15.50 -14.52
N PHE A 92 -20.59 15.41 -15.35
CA PHE A 92 -20.42 15.30 -16.80
C PHE A 92 -19.73 16.52 -17.39
N LYS A 93 -20.09 17.72 -16.91
CA LYS A 93 -19.44 18.96 -17.31
C LYS A 93 -17.95 19.00 -16.88
N ALA A 94 -17.64 18.60 -15.66
CA ALA A 94 -16.26 18.56 -15.17
C ALA A 94 -15.40 17.54 -15.94
N LEU A 95 -15.97 16.42 -16.39
CA LEU A 95 -15.30 15.45 -17.26
C LEU A 95 -15.02 16.03 -18.64
N ASP A 96 -16.01 16.67 -19.26
CA ASP A 96 -15.88 17.31 -20.58
C ASP A 96 -14.82 18.43 -20.54
N GLU A 97 -14.87 19.33 -19.55
CA GLU A 97 -13.87 20.39 -19.34
C GLU A 97 -12.46 19.81 -19.17
N TYR A 98 -12.32 18.71 -18.42
CA TYR A 98 -11.03 18.05 -18.25
C TYR A 98 -10.51 17.47 -19.60
N GLU A 99 -11.36 16.81 -20.39
CA GLU A 99 -10.98 16.26 -21.70
C GLU A 99 -10.62 17.36 -22.70
N ASN A 100 -11.27 18.51 -22.62
CA ASN A 100 -10.98 19.70 -23.45
C ASN A 100 -9.70 20.46 -22.98
N GLY A 101 -9.13 20.11 -21.83
CA GLY A 101 -7.95 20.75 -21.28
C GLY A 101 -8.24 21.98 -20.40
N ASP A 102 -9.50 22.28 -20.12
CA ASP A 102 -9.94 23.40 -19.28
C ASP A 102 -9.86 23.03 -17.78
N TYR A 103 -8.66 22.69 -17.32
CA TYR A 103 -8.41 22.13 -15.99
C TYR A 103 -8.82 23.05 -14.84
N ASP A 104 -8.76 24.37 -14.99
CA ASP A 104 -9.16 25.32 -13.96
C ASP A 104 -10.69 25.37 -13.75
N ASP A 105 -11.46 25.21 -14.82
CA ASP A 105 -12.92 25.13 -14.74
C ASP A 105 -13.36 23.75 -14.26
N ALA A 106 -12.79 22.68 -14.79
CA ALA A 106 -13.00 21.34 -14.28
C ALA A 106 -12.71 21.24 -12.76
N LEU A 107 -11.67 21.92 -12.28
CA LEU A 107 -11.33 21.96 -10.84
C LEU A 107 -12.43 22.63 -10.02
N LYS A 108 -13.08 23.69 -10.52
CA LYS A 108 -14.21 24.35 -9.85
C LYS A 108 -15.40 23.41 -9.73
N ASP A 109 -15.74 22.74 -10.82
CA ASP A 109 -16.89 21.86 -10.86
C ASP A 109 -16.66 20.59 -10.02
N TRP A 110 -15.44 20.01 -10.03
CA TRP A 110 -15.07 18.92 -9.11
C TRP A 110 -15.15 19.36 -7.63
N ASN A 111 -14.70 20.58 -7.30
CA ASN A 111 -14.83 21.08 -5.93
C ASN A 111 -16.30 21.29 -5.52
N TYR A 112 -17.17 21.68 -6.46
CA TYR A 112 -18.61 21.75 -6.18
C TYR A 112 -19.21 20.36 -5.92
N VAL A 113 -18.81 19.35 -6.71
CA VAL A 113 -19.19 17.95 -6.45
C VAL A 113 -18.74 17.50 -5.06
N LEU A 114 -17.53 17.88 -4.62
CA LEU A 114 -17.02 17.59 -3.26
C LEU A 114 -17.78 18.34 -2.15
N GLN A 115 -18.34 19.51 -2.42
CA GLN A 115 -19.22 20.20 -1.45
C GLN A 115 -20.53 19.42 -1.24
N LEU A 116 -21.05 18.79 -2.29
CA LEU A 116 -22.26 17.95 -2.22
C LEU A 116 -21.98 16.56 -1.65
N ASN A 117 -20.81 15.99 -1.96
CA ASN A 117 -20.38 14.68 -1.50
C ASN A 117 -18.86 14.65 -1.26
N GLN A 118 -18.45 14.95 -0.02
CA GLN A 118 -17.03 14.96 0.38
C GLN A 118 -16.32 13.61 0.27
N MET A 119 -17.05 12.50 0.17
CA MET A 119 -16.50 11.16 0.06
C MET A 119 -16.47 10.65 -1.38
N SER A 120 -16.75 11.51 -2.37
CA SER A 120 -16.72 11.13 -3.78
C SER A 120 -15.31 10.80 -4.25
N VAL A 121 -15.03 9.52 -4.41
CA VAL A 121 -13.75 9.00 -4.93
C VAL A 121 -13.47 9.55 -6.33
N LEU A 122 -14.51 9.60 -7.18
CA LEU A 122 -14.40 10.14 -8.53
C LEU A 122 -14.00 11.63 -8.52
N ALA A 123 -14.66 12.43 -7.68
CA ALA A 123 -14.36 13.87 -7.61
C ALA A 123 -12.95 14.12 -7.05
N HIS A 124 -12.52 13.37 -6.02
CA HIS A 124 -11.13 13.46 -5.56
C HIS A 124 -10.14 13.08 -6.66
N ASN A 125 -10.42 12.04 -7.44
CA ASN A 125 -9.58 11.65 -8.56
C ASN A 125 -9.54 12.74 -9.65
N GLY A 126 -10.69 13.37 -9.97
CA GLY A 126 -10.80 14.48 -10.91
C GLY A 126 -10.00 15.71 -10.46
N VAL A 127 -10.15 16.13 -9.19
CA VAL A 127 -9.35 17.21 -8.58
C VAL A 127 -7.86 16.90 -8.62
N ALA A 128 -7.49 15.66 -8.32
CA ALA A 128 -6.09 15.22 -8.34
C ALA A 128 -5.50 15.31 -9.75
N LYS A 129 -6.21 14.81 -10.76
CA LYS A 129 -5.82 14.89 -12.17
C LYS A 129 -5.67 16.35 -12.64
N ALA A 130 -6.59 17.24 -12.24
CA ALA A 130 -6.50 18.66 -12.57
C ALA A 130 -5.29 19.33 -11.91
N TYR A 131 -5.01 19.06 -10.63
CA TYR A 131 -3.81 19.55 -9.96
C TYR A 131 -2.52 18.98 -10.56
N PHE A 132 -2.53 17.71 -10.98
CA PHE A 132 -1.38 17.09 -11.63
C PHE A 132 -1.00 17.83 -12.93
N ASN A 133 -1.99 18.10 -13.79
CA ASN A 133 -1.79 18.83 -15.03
C ASN A 133 -1.40 20.31 -14.80
N ALA A 134 -1.84 20.90 -13.67
CA ALA A 134 -1.39 22.23 -13.23
C ALA A 134 -0.02 22.21 -12.53
N GLU A 135 0.73 21.11 -12.58
CA GLU A 135 2.03 20.87 -11.93
C GLU A 135 2.05 21.10 -10.39
N LYS A 136 0.89 21.05 -9.76
CA LYS A 136 0.71 21.16 -8.30
C LYS A 136 0.73 19.77 -7.67
N TYR A 137 1.83 19.05 -7.85
CA TYR A 137 1.94 17.63 -7.54
C TYR A 137 1.69 17.27 -6.08
N ASP A 138 2.09 18.13 -5.13
CA ASP A 138 1.81 17.90 -3.69
C ASP A 138 0.31 17.80 -3.41
N LYS A 139 -0.49 18.72 -4.03
CA LYS A 139 -1.96 18.69 -3.89
C LYS A 139 -2.58 17.52 -4.65
N ALA A 140 -2.02 17.18 -5.81
CA ALA A 140 -2.46 16.02 -6.57
C ALA A 140 -2.30 14.73 -5.75
N MET A 141 -1.15 14.57 -5.07
CA MET A 141 -0.90 13.42 -4.18
C MET A 141 -1.94 13.31 -3.06
N GLU A 142 -2.27 14.42 -2.38
CA GLU A 142 -3.26 14.43 -1.30
C GLU A 142 -4.63 13.90 -1.78
N HIS A 143 -5.10 14.37 -2.94
CA HIS A 143 -6.37 13.94 -3.49
C HIS A 143 -6.33 12.53 -4.09
N PHE A 144 -5.23 12.11 -4.71
CA PHE A 144 -5.04 10.71 -5.15
C PHE A 144 -5.02 9.73 -3.98
N GLU A 145 -4.44 10.13 -2.84
CA GLU A 145 -4.44 9.31 -1.62
C GLU A 145 -5.85 9.10 -1.09
N ILE A 146 -6.66 10.16 -1.00
CA ILE A 146 -8.08 10.08 -0.58
C ILE A 146 -8.88 9.22 -1.55
N ALA A 147 -8.65 9.38 -2.86
CA ALA A 147 -9.30 8.59 -3.91
C ALA A 147 -8.85 7.12 -3.91
N GLY A 148 -7.75 6.77 -3.23
CA GLY A 148 -7.15 5.43 -3.30
C GLY A 148 -6.47 5.13 -4.64
N ASN A 149 -6.24 6.15 -5.48
CA ASN A 149 -5.56 6.02 -6.76
C ASN A 149 -4.05 6.00 -6.58
N ARG A 150 -3.49 4.78 -6.49
CA ARG A 150 -2.05 4.59 -6.25
C ARG A 150 -1.20 4.91 -7.47
N ASP A 151 -1.73 4.68 -8.67
CA ASP A 151 -1.01 4.97 -9.92
C ASP A 151 -0.81 6.48 -10.06
N GLY A 152 -1.89 7.26 -9.97
CA GLY A 152 -1.81 8.72 -10.00
C GLY A 152 -0.96 9.30 -8.86
N TYR A 153 -1.07 8.73 -7.66
CA TYR A 153 -0.20 9.11 -6.54
C TYR A 153 1.26 8.82 -6.84
N SER A 154 1.58 7.65 -7.39
CA SER A 154 2.95 7.26 -7.75
C SER A 154 3.56 8.20 -8.77
N ASP A 155 2.80 8.61 -9.79
CA ASP A 155 3.25 9.54 -10.82
C ASP A 155 3.50 10.94 -10.23
N ALA A 156 2.58 11.45 -9.41
CA ALA A 156 2.76 12.73 -8.73
C ALA A 156 3.94 12.70 -7.75
N PHE A 157 4.11 11.61 -7.01
CA PHE A 157 5.23 11.42 -6.09
C PHE A 157 6.58 11.36 -6.84
N TRP A 158 6.63 10.73 -8.01
CA TRP A 158 7.82 10.71 -8.85
C TRP A 158 8.28 12.13 -9.21
N GLU A 159 7.35 13.01 -9.60
CA GLU A 159 7.64 14.41 -9.93
C GLU A 159 8.16 15.20 -8.71
N VAL A 160 7.50 15.08 -7.56
CA VAL A 160 7.92 15.74 -6.31
C VAL A 160 9.31 15.28 -5.88
N ARG A 161 9.53 13.94 -5.90
CA ARG A 161 10.82 13.35 -5.57
C ARG A 161 11.91 13.80 -6.55
N ASN A 162 11.63 13.80 -7.84
CA ASN A 162 12.58 14.18 -8.86
C ASN A 162 13.01 15.65 -8.72
N LYS A 163 12.04 16.56 -8.50
CA LYS A 163 12.34 17.97 -8.17
C LYS A 163 13.22 18.08 -6.92
N SER A 164 12.95 17.29 -5.89
CA SER A 164 13.75 17.26 -4.65
C SER A 164 15.15 16.71 -4.88
N ILE A 165 15.29 15.62 -5.62
CA ILE A 165 16.60 15.04 -5.97
C ILE A 165 17.42 16.05 -6.77
N GLN A 166 16.88 16.66 -7.80
CA GLN A 166 17.58 17.66 -8.62
C GLN A 166 18.08 18.82 -7.76
N LYS A 167 17.29 19.29 -6.81
CA LYS A 167 17.67 20.39 -5.90
C LYS A 167 18.84 20.03 -4.99
N TRP A 168 18.85 18.80 -4.44
CA TRP A 168 19.80 18.39 -3.40
C TRP A 168 20.98 17.58 -3.91
N LEU A 169 20.91 17.04 -5.13
CA LEU A 169 21.93 16.13 -5.67
C LEU A 169 23.33 16.74 -5.65
N GLY A 170 23.46 17.99 -6.11
CA GLY A 170 24.75 18.69 -6.10
C GLY A 170 25.33 18.84 -4.70
N THR A 171 24.51 19.25 -3.74
CA THR A 171 24.92 19.43 -2.35
C THR A 171 25.34 18.10 -1.72
N VAL A 172 24.58 17.03 -1.94
CA VAL A 172 24.88 15.69 -1.41
C VAL A 172 26.18 15.15 -2.00
N LEU A 173 26.42 15.35 -3.31
CA LEU A 173 27.67 14.93 -3.96
C LEU A 173 28.88 15.69 -3.37
N VAL A 174 28.78 17.01 -3.17
CA VAL A 174 29.84 17.80 -2.54
C VAL A 174 30.14 17.31 -1.13
N ILE A 175 29.12 17.07 -0.30
CA ILE A 175 29.28 16.52 1.05
C ILE A 175 29.94 15.14 0.99
N LEU A 176 29.53 14.26 0.09
CA LEU A 176 30.14 12.93 -0.08
C LEU A 176 31.64 13.03 -0.43
N ILE A 177 32.01 13.92 -1.36
CA ILE A 177 33.40 14.15 -1.75
C ILE A 177 34.21 14.66 -0.55
N ILE A 178 33.67 15.61 0.22
CA ILE A 178 34.31 16.11 1.44
C ILE A 178 34.52 14.99 2.47
N LEU A 179 33.52 14.13 2.70
CA LEU A 179 33.64 13.01 3.62
C LEU A 179 34.68 11.99 3.18
N ILE A 180 34.77 11.72 1.87
CA ILE A 180 35.79 10.83 1.31
C ILE A 180 37.20 11.46 1.50
N ALA A 181 37.35 12.74 1.18
CA ALA A 181 38.59 13.46 1.37
C ALA A 181 39.04 13.48 2.84
N LEU A 182 38.12 13.78 3.77
CA LEU A 182 38.37 13.71 5.21
C LEU A 182 38.78 12.31 5.65
N LYS A 183 38.14 11.26 5.17
CA LYS A 183 38.50 9.86 5.47
C LYS A 183 39.92 9.53 5.00
N VAL A 184 40.30 10.00 3.82
CA VAL A 184 41.66 9.82 3.28
C VAL A 184 42.67 10.59 4.11
N ILE A 185 42.42 11.87 4.41
CA ILE A 185 43.29 12.72 5.24
C ILE A 185 43.48 12.11 6.64
N ILE A 186 42.39 11.70 7.30
CA ILE A 186 42.47 11.03 8.61
C ILE A 186 43.28 9.74 8.50
N GLY A 187 43.14 8.97 7.43
CA GLY A 187 43.92 7.76 7.17
C GLY A 187 45.41 8.02 7.06
N PHE A 188 45.81 9.14 6.46
CA PHE A 188 47.20 9.60 6.37
C PHE A 188 47.75 10.10 7.72
N ILE A 189 46.93 10.83 8.49
CA ILE A 189 47.33 11.41 9.79
C ILE A 189 47.38 10.34 10.89
N ASP A 190 46.50 9.32 10.88
CA ASP A 190 46.43 8.27 11.91
C ASP A 190 47.51 7.20 11.78
N LYS A 191 48.79 7.67 11.58
CA LYS A 191 49.98 6.78 11.61
C LYS A 191 50.08 5.95 12.88
N ASN A 192 49.61 6.44 14.01
CA ASN A 192 49.71 5.81 15.33
C ASN A 192 48.54 4.87 15.65
N LYS A 193 47.62 4.63 14.70
CA LYS A 193 46.46 3.74 14.85
C LYS A 193 45.59 4.03 16.08
N ILE A 194 45.56 5.28 16.55
CA ILE A 194 44.86 5.71 17.78
C ILE A 194 43.35 5.50 17.61
N ILE A 195 42.78 5.87 16.47
CA ILE A 195 41.34 5.71 16.17
C ILE A 195 40.97 4.22 16.09
N LYS A 196 41.83 3.40 15.47
CA LYS A 196 41.66 1.94 15.43
C LYS A 196 41.71 1.32 16.83
N LYS A 197 42.59 1.86 17.73
CA LYS A 197 42.69 1.39 19.10
C LYS A 197 41.46 1.75 19.94
N LYS A 198 40.93 2.98 19.79
CA LYS A 198 39.65 3.39 20.42
C LYS A 198 38.46 2.57 19.92
N LYS A 199 38.33 2.33 18.59
CA LYS A 199 37.28 1.46 18.04
C LYS A 199 37.35 0.02 18.57
N ARG A 200 38.59 -0.54 18.73
CA ARG A 200 38.77 -1.88 19.30
C ARG A 200 38.45 -1.91 20.81
N ALA A 201 38.76 -0.86 21.55
CA ALA A 201 38.39 -0.75 22.96
C ALA A 201 36.90 -0.67 23.18
N LEU A 202 36.20 0.20 22.40
CA LEU A 202 34.73 0.30 22.41
C LEU A 202 34.06 -1.03 22.01
N GLY A 203 34.57 -1.70 20.98
CA GLY A 203 34.10 -3.02 20.58
C GLY A 203 34.30 -4.11 21.64
N LYS A 204 35.36 -4.04 22.45
CA LYS A 204 35.58 -4.95 23.60
C LYS A 204 34.58 -4.69 24.72
N VAL A 205 34.28 -3.42 25.04
CA VAL A 205 33.32 -3.04 26.09
C VAL A 205 31.93 -3.51 25.68
N LEU A 206 31.52 -3.25 24.44
CA LEU A 206 30.23 -3.69 23.90
C LEU A 206 30.09 -5.24 23.87
N LYS A 207 31.18 -5.94 23.58
CA LYS A 207 31.20 -7.41 23.56
C LYS A 207 31.13 -8.05 24.95
N ASN A 208 31.59 -7.34 25.97
CA ASN A 208 31.60 -7.83 27.36
C ASN A 208 30.28 -7.57 28.09
N THR A 209 29.34 -6.81 27.52
CA THR A 209 27.98 -6.68 28.06
C THR A 209 27.17 -7.90 27.64
N PRO A 210 26.62 -8.72 28.56
CA PRO A 210 26.03 -10.02 28.20
C PRO A 210 24.94 -9.94 27.16
N VAL A 211 24.01 -8.99 27.28
CA VAL A 211 22.86 -8.85 26.31
C VAL A 211 23.33 -8.28 24.98
N ILE A 212 24.18 -7.24 24.97
CA ILE A 212 24.64 -6.59 23.74
C ILE A 212 25.59 -7.50 22.96
N GLY A 213 26.42 -8.27 23.68
CA GLY A 213 27.30 -9.27 23.08
C GLY A 213 26.51 -10.37 22.33
N GLU A 214 25.41 -10.81 22.90
CA GLU A 214 24.52 -11.84 22.36
C GLU A 214 23.70 -11.33 21.13
N ILE A 215 23.21 -10.10 21.16
CA ILE A 215 22.60 -9.45 20.00
C ILE A 215 23.65 -9.30 18.87
N GLY A 216 24.88 -8.90 19.21
CA GLY A 216 25.98 -8.89 18.24
C GLY A 216 26.33 -10.28 17.69
N TYR A 217 26.07 -11.34 18.44
CA TYR A 217 26.18 -12.72 17.96
C TYR A 217 25.10 -13.05 16.94
N ALA A 218 23.85 -12.59 17.14
CA ALA A 218 22.78 -12.75 16.19
C ALA A 218 23.08 -12.11 14.81
N PHE A 219 23.66 -10.90 14.79
CA PHE A 219 24.15 -10.30 13.55
C PHE A 219 25.24 -11.13 12.84
N LYS A 220 26.10 -11.81 13.62
CA LYS A 220 27.10 -12.71 13.05
C LYS A 220 26.47 -13.98 12.50
N CYS A 221 25.38 -14.47 13.11
CA CYS A 221 24.59 -15.57 12.55
C CYS A 221 24.01 -15.21 11.18
N ALA A 222 23.51 -14.00 10.99
CA ALA A 222 23.05 -13.51 9.70
C ALA A 222 24.15 -13.50 8.62
N LYS A 223 25.39 -13.16 9.02
CA LYS A 223 26.52 -13.07 8.09
C LYS A 223 27.19 -14.43 7.76
N HIS A 224 27.26 -15.31 8.74
CA HIS A 224 27.92 -16.63 8.67
C HIS A 224 27.01 -17.69 9.33
N PRO A 225 25.89 -18.07 8.70
CA PRO A 225 24.87 -18.90 9.35
C PRO A 225 25.41 -20.31 9.68
N ILE A 226 26.08 -20.97 8.76
CA ILE A 226 26.53 -22.36 8.92
C ILE A 226 27.43 -22.50 10.17
N ASP A 227 28.46 -21.68 10.25
CA ASP A 227 29.44 -21.75 11.36
C ASP A 227 28.80 -21.44 12.70
N ARG A 228 27.86 -20.48 12.72
CA ARG A 228 27.24 -20.03 13.97
C ARG A 228 26.14 -20.95 14.46
N TYR A 229 25.39 -21.57 13.57
CA TYR A 229 24.44 -22.60 13.96
C TYR A 229 25.14 -23.86 14.44
N TYR A 230 26.29 -24.20 13.85
CA TYR A 230 27.17 -25.26 14.35
C TYR A 230 27.67 -24.93 15.77
N ASP A 231 28.12 -23.70 16.01
CA ASP A 231 28.55 -23.24 17.36
C ASP A 231 27.40 -23.35 18.40
N ILE A 232 26.16 -23.02 18.04
CA ILE A 232 25.00 -23.17 18.94
C ILE A 232 24.71 -24.65 19.22
N ARG A 233 24.82 -25.50 18.20
CA ARG A 233 24.55 -26.94 18.32
C ARG A 233 25.62 -27.65 19.13
N VAL A 234 26.89 -27.49 18.79
CA VAL A 234 27.99 -28.27 19.33
C VAL A 234 28.57 -27.64 20.60
N HIS A 235 28.84 -26.34 20.55
CA HIS A 235 29.49 -25.62 21.70
C HIS A 235 28.43 -25.06 22.66
N LYS A 236 27.11 -25.25 22.41
CA LYS A 236 25.99 -24.76 23.25
C LYS A 236 26.09 -23.26 23.52
N ASN A 237 26.70 -22.51 22.59
CA ASN A 237 26.76 -21.05 22.63
C ASN A 237 25.37 -20.49 22.30
N GLY A 238 25.01 -19.40 22.99
CA GLY A 238 23.70 -18.75 22.81
C GLY A 238 22.92 -18.64 24.09
N SER A 239 22.02 -17.66 24.16
CA SER A 239 21.23 -17.34 25.33
C SER A 239 19.74 -17.40 25.01
N MET A 240 18.98 -18.08 25.87
CA MET A 240 17.50 -18.07 25.76
C MET A 240 16.93 -16.66 25.94
N ILE A 241 17.53 -15.86 26.83
CA ILE A 241 17.10 -14.48 27.07
C ILE A 241 17.27 -13.65 25.80
N ALA A 242 18.44 -13.78 25.11
CA ALA A 242 18.68 -13.09 23.86
C ALA A 242 17.71 -13.56 22.77
N ALA A 243 17.42 -14.85 22.66
CA ALA A 243 16.43 -15.39 21.71
C ALA A 243 15.02 -14.81 21.97
N THR A 244 14.60 -14.74 23.24
CA THR A 244 13.31 -14.14 23.60
C THR A 244 13.26 -12.66 23.24
N ILE A 245 14.33 -11.91 23.50
CA ILE A 245 14.41 -10.50 23.10
C ILE A 245 14.32 -10.36 21.57
N ILE A 246 15.00 -11.23 20.81
CA ILE A 246 14.93 -11.23 19.35
C ILE A 246 13.50 -11.49 18.87
N TYR A 247 12.77 -12.43 19.46
CA TYR A 247 11.36 -12.67 19.11
C TYR A 247 10.47 -11.45 19.41
N ILE A 248 10.67 -10.78 20.56
CA ILE A 248 9.93 -9.56 20.90
C ILE A 248 10.24 -8.45 19.91
N VAL A 249 11.50 -8.24 19.58
CA VAL A 249 11.93 -7.23 18.60
C VAL A 249 11.40 -7.58 17.22
N PHE A 250 11.46 -8.86 16.83
CA PHE A 250 10.90 -9.32 15.55
C PHE A 250 9.40 -9.07 15.45
N PHE A 251 8.64 -9.34 16.53
CA PHE A 251 7.22 -9.01 16.59
C PHE A 251 6.99 -7.51 16.41
N GLY A 252 7.78 -6.65 17.08
CA GLY A 252 7.69 -5.20 16.89
C GLY A 252 7.99 -4.76 15.45
N VAL A 253 9.04 -5.31 14.83
CA VAL A 253 9.37 -5.04 13.42
C VAL A 253 8.29 -5.57 12.48
N TYR A 254 7.71 -6.73 12.78
CA TYR A 254 6.59 -7.28 12.01
C TYR A 254 5.35 -6.36 12.06
N MET A 255 5.01 -5.86 13.26
CA MET A 255 3.92 -4.89 13.42
C MET A 255 4.19 -3.60 12.64
N LEU A 256 5.39 -3.06 12.74
CA LEU A 256 5.80 -1.89 11.95
C LEU A 256 5.70 -2.17 10.44
N TYR A 257 6.12 -3.34 10.00
CA TYR A 257 6.01 -3.73 8.59
C TYR A 257 4.55 -3.79 8.11
N GLN A 258 3.62 -4.22 8.96
CA GLN A 258 2.21 -4.26 8.60
C GLN A 258 1.56 -2.86 8.57
N THR A 259 2.00 -1.93 9.43
CA THR A 259 1.32 -0.65 9.64
C THR A 259 2.02 0.56 9.03
N SER A 260 3.33 0.46 8.71
CA SER A 260 4.17 1.63 8.41
C SER A 260 4.83 1.56 7.03
N LYS A 261 4.15 1.01 6.03
CA LYS A 261 4.58 1.12 4.63
C LYS A 261 4.05 2.41 3.99
N GLY A 262 4.76 2.93 3.00
CA GLY A 262 4.27 4.04 2.20
C GLY A 262 2.96 3.71 1.48
N PHE A 263 2.11 4.72 1.22
CA PHE A 263 0.76 4.58 0.67
C PHE A 263 0.71 3.67 -0.57
N ILE A 264 1.68 3.80 -1.49
CA ILE A 264 1.77 3.01 -2.73
C ILE A 264 1.77 1.50 -2.42
N TYR A 265 2.48 1.07 -1.36
CA TYR A 265 2.69 -0.34 -1.00
C TYR A 265 1.82 -0.82 0.16
N GLN A 266 0.94 0.03 0.70
CA GLN A 266 0.00 -0.30 1.77
C GLN A 266 -1.36 -0.68 1.18
N TYR A 267 -1.57 -1.97 0.90
CA TYR A 267 -2.81 -2.46 0.26
C TYR A 267 -3.99 -2.58 1.22
N THR A 268 -3.73 -2.78 2.50
CA THR A 268 -4.77 -2.87 3.53
C THR A 268 -4.68 -1.63 4.42
N LYS A 269 -5.78 -0.91 4.59
CA LYS A 269 -5.82 0.21 5.53
C LYS A 269 -5.64 -0.31 6.94
N VAL A 270 -4.87 0.41 7.75
CA VAL A 270 -4.60 0.02 9.15
C VAL A 270 -5.89 -0.08 9.96
N GLU A 271 -6.89 0.76 9.62
CA GLU A 271 -8.22 0.79 10.24
C GLU A 271 -9.03 -0.49 9.97
N ASP A 272 -8.82 -1.12 8.81
CA ASP A 272 -9.51 -2.35 8.39
C ASP A 272 -8.79 -3.63 8.85
N MET A 273 -7.63 -3.50 9.51
CA MET A 273 -6.85 -4.65 9.97
C MET A 273 -7.38 -5.20 11.29
N ASP A 274 -7.73 -6.49 11.32
CA ASP A 274 -7.97 -7.20 12.58
C ASP A 274 -6.64 -7.45 13.30
N MET A 275 -6.25 -6.49 14.14
CA MET A 275 -5.03 -6.56 14.93
C MET A 275 -5.00 -7.77 15.86
N GLY A 276 -6.17 -8.24 16.34
CA GLY A 276 -6.28 -9.43 17.15
C GLY A 276 -5.86 -10.68 16.38
N ALA A 277 -6.40 -10.85 15.18
CA ALA A 277 -6.03 -11.95 14.29
C ALA A 277 -4.55 -11.92 13.90
N VAL A 278 -3.99 -10.73 13.64
CA VAL A 278 -2.56 -10.56 13.30
C VAL A 278 -1.66 -10.99 14.46
N VAL A 279 -1.96 -10.57 15.68
CA VAL A 279 -1.20 -10.92 16.89
C VAL A 279 -1.31 -12.42 17.18
N VAL A 280 -2.54 -12.95 17.22
CA VAL A 280 -2.78 -14.38 17.48
C VAL A 280 -2.14 -15.25 16.42
N GLY A 281 -2.28 -14.89 15.14
CA GLY A 281 -1.68 -15.60 14.01
C GLY A 281 -0.15 -15.65 14.11
N PHE A 282 0.48 -14.53 14.45
CA PHE A 282 1.94 -14.46 14.62
C PHE A 282 2.43 -15.44 15.70
N PHE A 283 1.86 -15.37 16.90
CA PHE A 283 2.30 -16.25 17.99
C PHE A 283 1.91 -17.70 17.76
N ALA A 284 0.76 -17.99 17.17
CA ALA A 284 0.35 -19.34 16.82
C ALA A 284 1.33 -20.00 15.85
N ILE A 285 1.71 -19.30 14.78
CA ILE A 285 2.69 -19.79 13.79
C ILE A 285 4.05 -20.01 14.44
N LEU A 286 4.51 -19.09 15.28
CA LEU A 286 5.80 -19.20 15.96
C LEU A 286 5.84 -20.41 16.89
N ILE A 287 4.80 -20.58 17.72
CA ILE A 287 4.71 -21.70 18.66
C ILE A 287 4.61 -23.02 17.89
N LEU A 288 3.76 -23.07 16.87
CA LEU A 288 3.58 -24.27 16.04
C LEU A 288 4.91 -24.65 15.37
N PHE A 289 5.65 -23.67 14.83
CA PHE A 289 6.96 -23.91 14.22
C PHE A 289 7.95 -24.52 15.21
N ILE A 290 8.04 -23.98 16.44
CA ILE A 290 8.95 -24.50 17.49
C ILE A 290 8.53 -25.91 17.90
N VAL A 291 7.24 -26.15 18.13
CA VAL A 291 6.72 -27.45 18.56
C VAL A 291 6.92 -28.50 17.46
N CYS A 292 6.56 -28.21 16.22
CA CYS A 292 6.75 -29.14 15.11
C CYS A 292 8.21 -29.51 14.90
N ASN A 293 9.13 -28.52 14.94
CA ASN A 293 10.55 -28.81 14.82
C ASN A 293 11.09 -29.67 15.97
N TYR A 294 10.63 -29.43 17.19
CA TYR A 294 11.01 -30.24 18.34
C TYR A 294 10.49 -31.67 18.23
N LEU A 295 9.22 -31.86 17.81
CA LEU A 295 8.64 -33.19 17.58
C LEU A 295 9.38 -33.95 16.49
N VAL A 296 9.67 -33.32 15.36
CA VAL A 296 10.46 -33.93 14.29
C VAL A 296 11.84 -34.37 14.79
N THR A 297 12.53 -33.51 15.52
CA THR A 297 13.84 -33.82 16.11
C THR A 297 13.74 -35.03 17.06
N SER A 298 12.68 -35.09 17.86
CA SER A 298 12.47 -36.19 18.82
C SER A 298 12.12 -37.52 18.14
N ILE A 299 11.34 -37.50 17.04
CA ILE A 299 10.95 -38.70 16.29
C ILE A 299 12.13 -39.27 15.47
N THR A 300 13.01 -38.41 15.02
CA THR A 300 14.17 -38.81 14.18
C THR A 300 15.40 -39.17 15.00
N ASP A 301 15.29 -39.44 16.28
CA ASP A 301 16.39 -39.70 17.21
C ASP A 301 17.51 -38.64 17.17
N GLY A 302 17.12 -37.40 16.91
CA GLY A 302 18.06 -36.27 16.83
C GLY A 302 18.48 -35.77 18.20
N ASP A 303 19.74 -35.34 18.32
CA ASP A 303 20.36 -34.78 19.55
C ASP A 303 19.87 -33.35 19.91
N GLY A 304 18.85 -32.83 19.24
CA GLY A 304 18.38 -31.47 19.42
C GLY A 304 17.58 -31.28 20.72
N THR A 305 18.04 -30.38 21.59
CA THR A 305 17.30 -30.01 22.80
C THR A 305 16.25 -28.95 22.50
N LEU A 306 15.15 -28.92 23.28
CA LEU A 306 14.12 -27.87 23.15
C LEU A 306 14.72 -26.45 23.23
N LYS A 307 15.76 -26.27 24.08
CA LYS A 307 16.50 -25.02 24.17
C LYS A 307 17.14 -24.61 22.84
N GLN A 308 17.75 -25.54 22.11
CA GLN A 308 18.35 -25.28 20.80
C GLN A 308 17.31 -25.00 19.73
N VAL A 309 16.22 -25.79 19.72
CA VAL A 309 15.09 -25.61 18.78
C VAL A 309 14.39 -24.26 18.99
N TYR A 310 14.39 -23.73 20.22
CA TYR A 310 13.88 -22.39 20.52
C TYR A 310 14.84 -21.28 20.05
N MET A 311 16.17 -21.45 20.29
CA MET A 311 17.16 -20.41 20.02
C MET A 311 17.52 -20.26 18.54
N ILE A 312 17.72 -21.37 17.84
CA ILE A 312 18.19 -21.35 16.44
C ILE A 312 17.29 -20.53 15.52
N PRO A 313 15.95 -20.72 15.51
CA PRO A 313 15.07 -19.90 14.69
C PRO A 313 15.11 -18.41 15.05
N ALA A 314 15.20 -18.06 16.34
CA ALA A 314 15.29 -16.66 16.76
C ALA A 314 16.48 -15.95 16.10
N TYR A 315 17.65 -16.56 16.14
CA TYR A 315 18.83 -16.01 15.47
C TYR A 315 18.69 -15.98 13.93
N GLY A 316 17.92 -16.93 13.36
CA GLY A 316 17.60 -16.98 11.94
C GLY A 316 16.69 -15.87 11.46
N LEU A 317 15.91 -15.21 12.34
CA LEU A 317 15.03 -14.10 11.98
C LEU A 317 15.76 -12.77 11.76
N MET A 318 17.03 -12.63 12.14
CA MET A 318 17.78 -11.39 11.99
C MET A 318 17.86 -10.87 10.55
N PRO A 319 18.21 -11.67 9.52
CA PRO A 319 18.19 -11.19 8.15
C PRO A 319 16.78 -10.78 7.69
N VAL A 320 15.74 -11.49 8.14
CA VAL A 320 14.34 -11.16 7.81
C VAL A 320 13.97 -9.79 8.38
N MET A 321 14.33 -9.49 9.64
CA MET A 321 14.11 -8.17 10.24
C MET A 321 14.81 -7.06 9.46
N ILE A 322 16.04 -7.28 9.04
CA ILE A 322 16.81 -6.30 8.26
C ILE A 322 16.10 -6.04 6.92
N CYS A 323 15.65 -7.09 6.24
CA CYS A 323 14.92 -6.97 5.00
C CYS A 323 13.58 -6.24 5.19
N MET A 324 12.82 -6.55 6.25
CA MET A 324 11.56 -5.85 6.57
C MET A 324 11.78 -4.36 6.81
N LEU A 325 12.78 -4.00 7.60
CA LEU A 325 13.12 -2.58 7.85
C LEU A 325 13.60 -1.88 6.57
N ALA A 326 14.39 -2.56 5.73
CA ALA A 326 14.81 -2.03 4.44
C ALA A 326 13.60 -1.82 3.52
N THR A 327 12.66 -2.77 3.47
CA THR A 327 11.42 -2.65 2.67
C THR A 327 10.56 -1.49 3.15
N ILE A 328 10.40 -1.29 4.47
CA ILE A 328 9.70 -0.11 5.02
C ILE A 328 10.38 1.17 4.52
N GLY A 329 11.70 1.28 4.65
CA GLY A 329 12.44 2.46 4.19
C GLY A 329 12.30 2.69 2.68
N MET A 330 12.42 1.64 1.87
CA MET A 330 12.27 1.72 0.41
C MET A 330 10.85 2.10 -0.01
N SER A 331 9.82 1.66 0.72
CA SER A 331 8.41 1.96 0.40
C SER A 331 8.06 3.46 0.43
N TYR A 332 8.88 4.29 1.07
CA TYR A 332 8.76 5.76 1.09
C TYR A 332 9.59 6.45 0.00
N VAL A 333 10.36 5.72 -0.79
CA VAL A 333 11.26 6.29 -1.80
C VAL A 333 10.93 5.79 -3.19
N LEU A 334 10.50 4.53 -3.33
CA LEU A 334 10.23 3.89 -4.61
C LEU A 334 8.82 4.21 -5.11
N THR A 335 8.69 4.27 -6.43
CA THR A 335 7.43 4.38 -7.16
C THR A 335 7.02 3.02 -7.71
N TYR A 336 5.83 2.90 -8.31
CA TYR A 336 5.35 1.62 -8.85
C TYR A 336 6.23 1.01 -9.95
N ASN A 337 6.92 1.86 -10.70
CA ASN A 337 7.72 1.43 -11.85
C ASN A 337 9.21 1.16 -11.51
N GLU A 338 9.58 1.22 -10.22
CA GLU A 338 10.94 1.00 -9.70
C GLU A 338 11.00 -0.18 -8.72
#